data_757295a6ed0636228550a0c1d4875c8a
#
_entry.id   757295a6ed0636228550a0c1d4875c8a
#
_cell.length_a   1.000
_cell.length_b   1.000
_cell.length_c   1.000
_cell.angle_alpha   90.00
_cell.angle_beta   90.00
_cell.angle_gamma   90.00
#
_symmetry.space_group_name_H-M   'P 1'
#
loop_
_entity.id
_entity.type
_entity.pdbx_description
1 polymer ?
#
loop_
_entity_poly.entity_id
_entity_poly.type
_entity_poly.pdbx_seq_one_letter_code
_entity_poly.pdbx_strand_id
1 'polypeptide(L)'
;MIKKTVIILLVGVLLFAQGIVYAAESLSLDSLIGEAKQNNPDILAAKKRWEASAARVPLSKSLEDPSIGFTFERIPRGTLKLNKTMPDDRMLTFSQFLPFFGKLSLKGKIAVVESQMFAAEHKAKELDIINQVKNAYYDLFMNDKEKELAQESLGLLEGVARVAEANYALGTISQEEVYKIHLEVARLNNALQNLEQEQSSKQTRLNTLLNRDPESSLGIPQLSEEASFEADIHSLDQSTVMNQPELLIFSYAIERNKHAKALAKRSFFPGLMASIVQRGITSGTLGPWDLMLSFSIPLWFWTKQKYEVKEAIANLGEAEAAYNAMQNRAFAEVKDLAVKAKIAKNKISLYKKNLIPMLENSIAASTAAFSSGKGDFMMLLDSQRMLVETKMNYYQALVEYNMNLADLERQVGGNLSEVKNEK
;
A
#
# COMPACT_ATOMS: atom_id res chain seq x y z
N MET A 1 46.78 46.44 11.26
CA MET A 1 46.14 45.27 10.69
C MET A 1 45.38 44.41 11.70
N ILE A 2 45.67 44.43 12.98
CA ILE A 2 45.04 43.57 14.00
C ILE A 2 43.59 43.98 14.39
N LYS A 3 43.20 45.25 14.25
CA LYS A 3 41.83 45.70 14.59
C LYS A 3 40.72 45.31 13.61
N LYS A 4 41.06 45.00 12.33
CA LYS A 4 40.05 44.57 11.31
C LYS A 4 39.73 43.08 11.42
N THR A 5 40.66 42.27 11.89
CA THR A 5 40.47 40.80 12.01
C THR A 5 39.60 40.42 13.21
N VAL A 6 39.64 41.22 14.30
CA VAL A 6 38.82 40.96 15.50
C VAL A 6 37.33 41.30 15.24
N ILE A 7 37.03 42.31 14.43
CA ILE A 7 35.63 42.70 14.11
C ILE A 7 34.96 41.63 13.20
N ILE A 8 35.71 40.99 12.30
CA ILE A 8 35.18 39.95 11.40
C ILE A 8 34.91 38.64 12.20
N LEU A 9 35.69 38.36 13.24
CA LEU A 9 35.47 37.17 14.09
C LEU A 9 34.27 37.37 15.05
N LEU A 10 33.98 38.60 15.49
CA LEU A 10 32.83 38.91 16.37
C LEU A 10 31.52 38.96 15.60
N VAL A 11 31.50 39.32 14.32
CA VAL A 11 30.31 39.27 13.46
C VAL A 11 30.00 37.83 13.00
N GLY A 12 31.03 36.97 12.85
CA GLY A 12 30.85 35.55 12.53
C GLY A 12 30.22 34.71 13.65
N VAL A 13 30.44 35.09 14.94
CA VAL A 13 29.86 34.39 16.09
C VAL A 13 28.42 34.83 16.38
N LEU A 14 28.03 36.04 15.98
CA LEU A 14 26.65 36.55 16.18
C LEU A 14 25.67 36.00 15.12
N LEU A 15 26.12 35.43 14.03
CA LEU A 15 25.27 34.84 12.98
C LEU A 15 24.93 33.35 13.19
N PHE A 16 25.56 32.68 14.19
CA PHE A 16 25.29 31.27 14.52
C PHE A 16 24.34 31.07 15.70
N ALA A 17 23.81 32.14 16.30
CA ALA A 17 22.88 32.06 17.42
C ALA A 17 21.42 32.39 17.03
N GLN A 18 21.04 32.20 15.76
CA GLN A 18 19.63 31.99 15.42
C GLN A 18 19.30 30.54 15.79
N GLY A 19 19.00 30.33 17.07
CA GLY A 19 18.28 29.15 17.48
C GLY A 19 17.01 29.07 16.64
N ILE A 20 16.97 28.11 15.73
CA ILE A 20 15.75 27.73 15.03
C ILE A 20 14.81 27.26 16.14
N VAL A 21 13.94 28.16 16.59
CA VAL A 21 12.73 27.76 17.31
C VAL A 21 11.96 26.95 16.27
N TYR A 22 12.11 25.64 16.29
CA TYR A 22 11.19 24.73 15.65
C TYR A 22 9.83 24.97 16.32
N ALA A 23 9.05 25.90 15.80
CA ALA A 23 7.62 25.81 15.97
C ALA A 23 7.25 24.40 15.51
N ALA A 24 6.63 23.62 16.38
CA ALA A 24 6.19 22.28 16.04
C ALA A 24 5.30 22.40 14.78
N GLU A 25 5.88 22.15 13.61
CA GLU A 25 5.14 22.21 12.34
C GLU A 25 4.01 21.22 12.43
N SER A 26 2.80 21.69 12.16
CA SER A 26 1.65 20.80 12.07
C SER A 26 1.90 19.77 10.97
N LEU A 27 1.84 18.50 11.32
CA LEU A 27 2.08 17.41 10.39
C LEU A 27 0.91 17.32 9.39
N SER A 28 1.15 17.66 8.12
CA SER A 28 0.13 17.59 7.07
C SER A 28 0.03 16.19 6.48
N LEU A 29 -1.15 15.58 6.55
CA LEU A 29 -1.42 14.25 5.99
C LEU A 29 -1.19 14.22 4.47
N ASP A 30 -1.61 15.25 3.73
CA ASP A 30 -1.45 15.32 2.27
C ASP A 30 0.03 15.36 1.86
N SER A 31 0.86 16.08 2.63
CA SER A 31 2.31 16.11 2.42
C SER A 31 2.93 14.72 2.60
N LEU A 32 2.54 13.98 3.65
CA LEU A 32 3.02 12.63 3.91
C LEU A 32 2.59 11.64 2.82
N ILE A 33 1.35 11.74 2.35
CA ILE A 33 0.85 10.92 1.23
C ILE A 33 1.67 11.21 -0.04
N GLY A 34 1.94 12.49 -0.34
CA GLY A 34 2.76 12.90 -1.48
C GLY A 34 4.18 12.32 -1.41
N GLU A 35 4.80 12.38 -0.24
CA GLU A 35 6.14 11.84 0.01
C GLU A 35 6.18 10.31 -0.10
N ALA A 36 5.22 9.60 0.51
CA ALA A 36 5.12 8.15 0.41
C ALA A 36 4.99 7.67 -1.04
N LYS A 37 4.15 8.35 -1.85
CA LYS A 37 4.00 8.04 -3.28
C LYS A 37 5.30 8.16 -4.08
N GLN A 38 6.18 9.10 -3.71
CA GLN A 38 7.44 9.34 -4.40
C GLN A 38 8.56 8.43 -3.92
N ASN A 39 8.64 8.17 -2.63
CA ASN A 39 9.82 7.59 -1.99
C ASN A 39 9.64 6.14 -1.53
N ASN A 40 8.39 5.65 -1.40
CA ASN A 40 8.17 4.31 -0.84
C ASN A 40 8.73 3.21 -1.77
N PRO A 41 9.61 2.32 -1.25
CA PRO A 41 10.25 1.28 -2.05
C PRO A 41 9.28 0.25 -2.63
N ASP A 42 8.17 -0.06 -1.94
CA ASP A 42 7.18 -1.03 -2.41
C ASP A 42 6.42 -0.52 -3.63
N ILE A 43 6.07 0.78 -3.64
CA ILE A 43 5.46 1.44 -4.80
C ILE A 43 6.44 1.42 -5.98
N LEU A 44 7.71 1.77 -5.73
CA LEU A 44 8.75 1.74 -6.76
C LEU A 44 8.96 0.33 -7.31
N ALA A 45 9.00 -0.70 -6.45
CA ALA A 45 9.14 -2.09 -6.87
C ALA A 45 7.96 -2.54 -7.75
N ALA A 46 6.71 -2.19 -7.37
CA ALA A 46 5.54 -2.48 -8.17
C ALA A 46 5.58 -1.77 -9.53
N LYS A 47 6.01 -0.51 -9.57
CA LYS A 47 6.23 0.25 -10.81
C LYS A 47 7.25 -0.42 -11.72
N LYS A 48 8.39 -0.85 -11.17
CA LYS A 48 9.44 -1.54 -11.95
C LYS A 48 8.96 -2.89 -12.49
N ARG A 49 8.11 -3.59 -11.75
CA ARG A 49 7.46 -4.84 -12.22
C ARG A 49 6.53 -4.56 -13.40
N TRP A 50 5.73 -3.51 -13.33
CA TRP A 50 4.92 -3.05 -14.45
C TRP A 50 5.77 -2.67 -15.68
N GLU A 51 6.81 -1.84 -15.53
CA GLU A 51 7.74 -1.46 -16.60
C GLU A 51 8.37 -2.69 -17.26
N ALA A 52 8.80 -3.68 -16.48
CA ALA A 52 9.33 -4.94 -16.98
C ALA A 52 8.30 -5.74 -17.78
N SER A 53 7.04 -5.77 -17.35
CA SER A 53 5.95 -6.44 -18.08
C SER A 53 5.63 -5.73 -19.40
N ALA A 54 5.65 -4.40 -19.40
CA ALA A 54 5.47 -3.61 -20.62
C ALA A 54 6.57 -3.89 -21.65
N ALA A 55 7.83 -4.06 -21.21
CA ALA A 55 8.94 -4.45 -22.07
C ALA A 55 8.80 -5.87 -22.67
N ARG A 56 8.01 -6.77 -22.06
CA ARG A 56 7.71 -8.10 -22.62
C ARG A 56 6.77 -8.05 -23.81
N VAL A 57 5.98 -6.98 -23.97
CA VAL A 57 5.01 -6.87 -25.07
C VAL A 57 5.67 -6.95 -26.45
N PRO A 58 6.69 -6.15 -26.79
CA PRO A 58 7.41 -6.29 -28.06
C PRO A 58 8.10 -7.65 -28.19
N LEU A 59 8.69 -8.19 -27.11
CA LEU A 59 9.33 -9.51 -27.13
C LEU A 59 8.33 -10.62 -27.51
N SER A 60 7.10 -10.57 -26.98
CA SER A 60 6.06 -11.56 -27.27
C SER A 60 5.53 -11.50 -28.70
N LYS A 61 5.74 -10.39 -29.40
CA LYS A 61 5.38 -10.20 -30.81
C LYS A 61 6.52 -10.53 -31.77
N SER A 62 7.74 -10.66 -31.27
CA SER A 62 8.93 -10.92 -32.05
C SER A 62 8.99 -12.37 -32.52
N LEU A 63 9.61 -12.60 -33.66
CA LEU A 63 10.03 -13.93 -34.07
C LEU A 63 11.12 -14.46 -33.15
N GLU A 64 11.20 -15.77 -33.04
CA GLU A 64 12.36 -16.43 -32.42
C GLU A 64 13.64 -16.11 -33.20
N ASP A 65 14.78 -16.09 -32.51
CA ASP A 65 16.05 -15.78 -33.16
C ASP A 65 16.36 -16.78 -34.28
N PRO A 66 16.90 -16.31 -35.40
CA PRO A 66 17.34 -17.21 -36.47
C PRO A 66 18.54 -18.05 -35.96
N SER A 67 18.57 -19.30 -36.41
CA SER A 67 19.69 -20.18 -36.11
C SER A 67 20.67 -20.26 -37.30
N ILE A 68 21.96 -20.22 -36.97
CA ILE A 68 23.04 -20.45 -37.95
C ILE A 68 23.73 -21.78 -37.59
N GLY A 69 23.75 -22.71 -38.53
CA GLY A 69 24.39 -24.02 -38.36
C GLY A 69 25.47 -24.27 -39.38
N PHE A 70 26.55 -24.96 -38.99
CA PHE A 70 27.56 -25.50 -39.88
C PHE A 70 27.38 -27.00 -39.90
N THR A 71 27.21 -27.59 -41.10
CA THR A 71 27.08 -29.02 -41.28
C THR A 71 28.25 -29.54 -42.09
N PHE A 72 28.84 -30.64 -41.64
CA PHE A 72 29.89 -31.38 -42.34
C PHE A 72 29.34 -32.79 -42.57
N GLU A 73 29.02 -33.09 -43.84
CA GLU A 73 28.47 -34.42 -44.24
C GLU A 73 29.59 -35.35 -44.64
N ARG A 74 29.30 -36.65 -44.72
CA ARG A 74 30.17 -37.70 -45.24
C ARG A 74 31.57 -37.69 -44.65
N ILE A 75 31.71 -37.45 -43.35
CA ILE A 75 32.99 -37.52 -42.66
C ILE A 75 33.51 -38.95 -42.76
N PRO A 76 34.77 -39.19 -43.31
CA PRO A 76 35.31 -40.53 -43.48
C PRO A 76 35.42 -41.30 -42.15
N ARG A 77 35.11 -42.59 -42.18
CA ARG A 77 35.21 -43.46 -40.98
C ARG A 77 36.63 -43.48 -40.45
N GLY A 78 36.77 -43.51 -39.13
CA GLY A 78 38.05 -43.55 -38.42
C GLY A 78 38.80 -42.20 -38.30
N THR A 79 38.16 -41.09 -38.67
CA THR A 79 38.77 -39.76 -38.54
C THR A 79 37.72 -38.70 -38.18
N LEU A 80 38.10 -37.77 -37.28
CA LEU A 80 37.30 -36.55 -37.02
C LEU A 80 37.90 -35.32 -37.75
N LYS A 81 38.72 -35.53 -38.78
CA LYS A 81 39.30 -34.44 -39.57
C LYS A 81 38.27 -33.83 -40.51
N LEU A 82 37.66 -32.73 -40.11
CA LEU A 82 36.65 -32.01 -40.88
C LEU A 82 37.15 -31.53 -42.26
N ASN A 83 38.46 -31.31 -42.41
CA ASN A 83 39.11 -30.89 -43.65
C ASN A 83 39.17 -32.02 -44.69
N LYS A 84 38.85 -33.26 -44.35
CA LYS A 84 38.78 -34.40 -45.29
C LYS A 84 37.40 -34.61 -45.91
N THR A 85 36.38 -33.82 -45.53
CA THR A 85 35.07 -33.82 -46.21
C THR A 85 35.22 -33.10 -47.54
N MET A 86 34.40 -33.53 -48.53
CA MET A 86 34.38 -32.82 -49.81
C MET A 86 33.88 -31.37 -49.63
N PRO A 87 34.33 -30.42 -50.49
CA PRO A 87 33.87 -29.04 -50.40
C PRO A 87 32.36 -28.87 -50.35
N ASP A 88 31.62 -29.61 -51.21
CA ASP A 88 30.17 -29.56 -51.27
C ASP A 88 29.46 -30.14 -50.03
N ASP A 89 30.17 -30.94 -49.24
CA ASP A 89 29.65 -31.52 -48.00
C ASP A 89 29.81 -30.58 -46.80
N ARG A 90 30.34 -29.38 -47.01
CA ARG A 90 30.47 -28.33 -46.01
C ARG A 90 29.44 -27.23 -46.26
N MET A 91 28.50 -27.15 -45.38
CA MET A 91 27.34 -26.31 -45.58
C MET A 91 27.17 -25.29 -44.45
N LEU A 92 26.71 -24.13 -44.83
CA LEU A 92 26.20 -23.09 -43.93
C LEU A 92 24.71 -23.04 -44.04
N THR A 93 23.97 -23.24 -42.93
CA THR A 93 22.53 -23.21 -42.88
C THR A 93 22.08 -22.00 -42.08
N PHE A 94 21.15 -21.23 -42.64
CA PHE A 94 20.41 -20.18 -41.92
C PHE A 94 18.96 -20.63 -41.83
N SER A 95 18.40 -20.70 -40.60
CA SER A 95 17.02 -21.21 -40.40
C SER A 95 16.24 -20.22 -39.55
N GLN A 96 14.97 -19.98 -39.96
CA GLN A 96 14.01 -19.15 -39.26
C GLN A 96 12.72 -19.89 -39.04
N PHE A 97 12.26 -19.97 -37.77
CA PHE A 97 10.94 -20.50 -37.48
C PHE A 97 9.89 -19.39 -37.63
N LEU A 98 8.83 -19.71 -38.36
CA LEU A 98 7.66 -18.85 -38.60
C LEU A 98 6.41 -19.54 -38.00
N PRO A 99 5.92 -19.06 -36.85
CA PRO A 99 4.70 -19.61 -36.27
C PRO A 99 3.49 -19.32 -37.16
N PHE A 100 2.47 -20.15 -37.07
CA PHE A 100 1.23 -19.95 -37.87
C PHE A 100 0.65 -18.56 -37.67
N PHE A 101 0.08 -18.00 -38.70
CA PHE A 101 -0.48 -16.65 -38.75
C PHE A 101 -1.39 -16.35 -37.54
N GLY A 102 -1.15 -15.21 -36.88
CA GLY A 102 -1.88 -14.73 -35.72
C GLY A 102 -1.47 -15.34 -34.38
N LYS A 103 -0.56 -16.33 -34.28
CA LYS A 103 -0.03 -16.81 -33.01
C LYS A 103 0.77 -15.72 -32.31
N LEU A 104 1.66 -15.01 -32.99
CA LEU A 104 2.42 -13.88 -32.43
C LEU A 104 1.52 -12.73 -32.03
N SER A 105 0.50 -12.41 -32.82
CA SER A 105 -0.49 -11.38 -32.46
C SER A 105 -1.22 -11.73 -31.18
N LEU A 106 -1.64 -12.98 -30.98
CA LEU A 106 -2.29 -13.44 -29.75
C LEU A 106 -1.34 -13.47 -28.57
N LYS A 107 -0.08 -13.93 -28.75
CA LYS A 107 0.95 -13.83 -27.71
C LYS A 107 1.16 -12.36 -27.29
N GLY A 108 1.23 -11.44 -28.25
CA GLY A 108 1.33 -10.02 -27.98
C GLY A 108 0.10 -9.44 -27.27
N LYS A 109 -1.13 -9.88 -27.59
CA LYS A 109 -2.34 -9.47 -26.87
C LYS A 109 -2.34 -9.96 -25.42
N ILE A 110 -1.93 -11.19 -25.18
CA ILE A 110 -1.78 -11.75 -23.83
C ILE A 110 -0.80 -10.89 -23.05
N ALA A 111 0.37 -10.58 -23.62
CA ALA A 111 1.39 -9.76 -22.94
C ALA A 111 0.92 -8.32 -22.68
N VAL A 112 0.09 -7.72 -23.57
CA VAL A 112 -0.53 -6.40 -23.32
C VAL A 112 -1.44 -6.46 -22.11
N VAL A 113 -2.34 -7.45 -22.06
CA VAL A 113 -3.28 -7.60 -20.95
C VAL A 113 -2.54 -7.91 -19.64
N GLU A 114 -1.49 -8.73 -19.68
CA GLU A 114 -0.63 -8.98 -18.52
C GLU A 114 0.06 -7.68 -18.05
N SER A 115 0.50 -6.82 -18.95
CA SER A 115 1.03 -5.50 -18.58
C SER A 115 -0.02 -4.61 -17.94
N GLN A 116 -1.28 -4.66 -18.39
CA GLN A 116 -2.39 -3.95 -17.75
C GLN A 116 -2.70 -4.50 -16.35
N MET A 117 -2.58 -5.81 -16.13
CA MET A 117 -2.70 -6.42 -14.80
C MET A 117 -1.63 -5.85 -13.84
N PHE A 118 -0.36 -5.80 -14.27
CA PHE A 118 0.72 -5.23 -13.45
C PHE A 118 0.57 -3.72 -13.22
N ALA A 119 -0.02 -2.98 -14.18
CA ALA A 119 -0.38 -1.58 -13.97
C ALA A 119 -1.45 -1.42 -12.88
N ALA A 120 -2.47 -2.28 -12.88
CA ALA A 120 -3.48 -2.31 -11.84
C ALA A 120 -2.90 -2.74 -10.47
N GLU A 121 -1.97 -3.72 -10.44
CA GLU A 121 -1.24 -4.10 -9.22
C GLU A 121 -0.40 -2.93 -8.64
N HIS A 122 0.26 -2.16 -9.51
CA HIS A 122 0.97 -0.95 -9.09
C HIS A 122 0.01 0.06 -8.45
N LYS A 123 -1.17 0.27 -9.04
CA LYS A 123 -2.19 1.17 -8.50
C LYS A 123 -2.77 0.66 -7.18
N ALA A 124 -3.02 -0.66 -7.06
CA ALA A 124 -3.45 -1.29 -5.81
C ALA A 124 -2.41 -1.08 -4.70
N LYS A 125 -1.11 -1.27 -5.01
CA LYS A 125 -0.02 -1.04 -4.05
C LYS A 125 0.08 0.43 -3.64
N GLU A 126 -0.11 1.38 -4.57
CA GLU A 126 -0.14 2.81 -4.25
C GLU A 126 -1.27 3.13 -3.25
N LEU A 127 -2.50 2.65 -3.51
CA LEU A 127 -3.64 2.85 -2.62
C LEU A 127 -3.45 2.17 -1.26
N ASP A 128 -2.83 0.99 -1.24
CA ASP A 128 -2.51 0.26 -0.02
C ASP A 128 -1.53 1.04 0.87
N ILE A 129 -0.45 1.59 0.29
CA ILE A 129 0.51 2.43 1.03
C ILE A 129 -0.13 3.73 1.50
N ILE A 130 -0.96 4.39 0.68
CA ILE A 130 -1.71 5.58 1.10
C ILE A 130 -2.59 5.28 2.31
N ASN A 131 -3.30 4.17 2.28
CA ASN A 131 -4.14 3.72 3.39
C ASN A 131 -3.30 3.45 4.64
N GLN A 132 -2.17 2.75 4.52
CA GLN A 132 -1.26 2.50 5.64
C GLN A 132 -0.70 3.81 6.25
N VAL A 133 -0.36 4.81 5.42
CA VAL A 133 0.09 6.13 5.88
C VAL A 133 -1.02 6.85 6.64
N LYS A 134 -2.26 6.84 6.11
CA LYS A 134 -3.42 7.42 6.79
C LYS A 134 -3.66 6.75 8.15
N ASN A 135 -3.66 5.43 8.21
CA ASN A 135 -3.88 4.68 9.43
C ASN A 135 -2.76 4.92 10.46
N ALA A 136 -1.49 4.94 10.04
CA ALA A 136 -0.36 5.26 10.91
C ALA A 136 -0.42 6.71 11.44
N TYR A 137 -0.88 7.65 10.62
CA TYR A 137 -1.12 9.03 11.03
C TYR A 137 -2.21 9.14 12.10
N TYR A 138 -3.33 8.42 11.92
CA TYR A 138 -4.43 8.41 12.87
C TYR A 138 -4.06 7.69 14.18
N ASP A 139 -3.25 6.64 14.11
CA ASP A 139 -2.68 5.96 15.28
C ASP A 139 -1.77 6.91 16.09
N LEU A 140 -0.97 7.73 15.42
CA LEU A 140 -0.10 8.72 16.05
C LEU A 140 -0.94 9.84 16.68
N PHE A 141 -1.98 10.32 15.98
CA PHE A 141 -2.92 11.30 16.53
C PHE A 141 -3.62 10.79 17.80
N MET A 142 -4.07 9.54 17.81
CA MET A 142 -4.70 8.95 19.00
C MET A 142 -3.75 8.96 20.20
N ASN A 143 -2.52 8.50 20.00
CA ASN A 143 -1.50 8.49 21.07
C ASN A 143 -1.18 9.90 21.59
N ASP A 144 -1.14 10.90 20.71
CA ASP A 144 -0.93 12.29 21.10
C ASP A 144 -2.09 12.80 21.98
N LYS A 145 -3.35 12.45 21.63
CA LYS A 145 -4.52 12.79 22.43
C LYS A 145 -4.60 12.03 23.76
N GLU A 146 -4.19 10.78 23.79
CA GLU A 146 -4.04 10.02 25.04
C GLU A 146 -3.04 10.67 25.99
N LYS A 147 -1.90 11.12 25.47
CA LYS A 147 -0.86 11.83 26.22
C LYS A 147 -1.38 13.17 26.73
N GLU A 148 -2.07 13.96 25.90
CA GLU A 148 -2.69 15.24 26.28
C GLU A 148 -3.67 15.05 27.44
N LEU A 149 -4.59 14.09 27.33
CA LEU A 149 -5.56 13.79 28.39
C LEU A 149 -4.92 13.28 29.68
N ALA A 150 -3.86 12.48 29.58
CA ALA A 150 -3.12 12.01 30.75
C ALA A 150 -2.38 13.16 31.44
N GLN A 151 -1.81 14.12 30.70
CA GLN A 151 -1.17 15.32 31.23
C GLN A 151 -2.18 16.26 31.93
N GLU A 152 -3.35 16.49 31.29
CA GLU A 152 -4.45 17.26 31.91
C GLU A 152 -4.88 16.62 33.24
N SER A 153 -5.08 15.30 33.24
CA SER A 153 -5.45 14.55 34.45
C SER A 153 -4.40 14.62 35.55
N LEU A 154 -3.12 14.51 35.18
CA LEU A 154 -2.00 14.62 36.12
C LEU A 154 -1.98 15.99 36.77
N GLY A 155 -2.10 17.08 36.01
CA GLY A 155 -2.12 18.45 36.55
C GLY A 155 -3.29 18.68 37.51
N LEU A 156 -4.47 18.12 37.23
CA LEU A 156 -5.63 18.18 38.12
C LEU A 156 -5.38 17.41 39.42
N LEU A 157 -4.90 16.15 39.33
CA LEU A 157 -4.66 15.32 40.51
C LEU A 157 -3.50 15.84 41.37
N GLU A 158 -2.49 16.45 40.81
CA GLU A 158 -1.45 17.16 41.58
C GLU A 158 -2.03 18.36 42.32
N GLY A 159 -2.98 19.09 41.74
CA GLY A 159 -3.74 20.13 42.42
C GLY A 159 -4.54 19.59 43.61
N VAL A 160 -5.27 18.50 43.39
CA VAL A 160 -6.04 17.80 44.42
C VAL A 160 -5.12 17.26 45.55
N ALA A 161 -3.93 16.73 45.20
CA ALA A 161 -2.98 16.23 46.17
C ALA A 161 -2.54 17.36 47.17
N ARG A 162 -2.23 18.55 46.64
CA ARG A 162 -1.91 19.72 47.51
C ARG A 162 -3.07 20.10 48.45
N VAL A 163 -4.30 20.09 47.98
CA VAL A 163 -5.48 20.37 48.81
C VAL A 163 -5.68 19.26 49.84
N ALA A 164 -5.49 18.02 49.48
CA ALA A 164 -5.61 16.89 50.39
C ALA A 164 -4.56 16.92 51.50
N GLU A 165 -3.31 17.24 51.19
CA GLU A 165 -2.24 17.40 52.19
C GLU A 165 -2.56 18.51 53.19
N ALA A 166 -3.08 19.65 52.76
CA ALA A 166 -3.53 20.73 53.62
C ALA A 166 -4.71 20.30 54.52
N ASN A 167 -5.68 19.60 53.98
CA ASN A 167 -6.85 19.06 54.70
C ASN A 167 -6.45 17.98 55.73
N TYR A 168 -5.47 17.14 55.39
CA TYR A 168 -4.90 16.17 56.35
C TYR A 168 -4.21 16.89 57.54
N ALA A 169 -3.45 17.92 57.25
CA ALA A 169 -2.80 18.74 58.30
C ALA A 169 -3.84 19.40 59.22
N LEU A 170 -5.04 19.71 58.73
CA LEU A 170 -6.15 20.23 59.52
C LEU A 170 -6.99 19.11 60.20
N GLY A 171 -6.68 17.83 59.97
CA GLY A 171 -7.39 16.68 60.52
C GLY A 171 -8.78 16.42 59.89
N THR A 172 -9.05 16.99 58.71
CA THR A 172 -10.36 16.88 58.05
C THR A 172 -10.49 15.68 57.10
N ILE A 173 -9.35 15.10 56.68
CA ILE A 173 -9.31 13.86 55.86
C ILE A 173 -8.32 12.86 56.45
N SER A 174 -8.44 11.60 56.02
CA SER A 174 -7.58 10.50 56.49
C SER A 174 -6.24 10.44 55.71
N GLN A 175 -5.20 9.89 56.36
CA GLN A 175 -3.93 9.60 55.71
C GLN A 175 -4.09 8.64 54.52
N GLU A 176 -5.05 7.71 54.61
CA GLU A 176 -5.36 6.76 53.54
C GLU A 176 -5.77 7.48 52.27
N GLU A 177 -6.59 8.53 52.36
CA GLU A 177 -7.02 9.31 51.20
C GLU A 177 -5.83 10.02 50.52
N VAL A 178 -4.92 10.60 51.30
CA VAL A 178 -3.69 11.22 50.77
C VAL A 178 -2.83 10.17 49.99
N TYR A 179 -2.66 8.99 50.56
CA TYR A 179 -1.92 7.92 49.88
C TYR A 179 -2.60 7.44 48.57
N LYS A 180 -3.94 7.35 48.54
CA LYS A 180 -4.69 7.01 47.33
C LYS A 180 -4.47 8.04 46.22
N ILE A 181 -4.44 9.33 46.55
CA ILE A 181 -4.17 10.40 45.58
C ILE A 181 -2.75 10.28 45.02
N HIS A 182 -1.74 10.11 45.88
CA HIS A 182 -0.36 9.94 45.43
C HIS A 182 -0.18 8.67 44.58
N LEU A 183 -0.89 7.58 44.87
CA LEU A 183 -0.88 6.38 44.07
C LEU A 183 -1.41 6.64 42.63
N GLU A 184 -2.50 7.41 42.52
CA GLU A 184 -3.02 7.78 41.20
C GLU A 184 -2.10 8.70 40.40
N VAL A 185 -1.44 9.68 41.07
CA VAL A 185 -0.40 10.50 40.46
C VAL A 185 0.76 9.64 39.92
N ALA A 186 1.21 8.67 40.74
CA ALA A 186 2.28 7.76 40.33
C ALA A 186 1.87 6.86 39.12
N ARG A 187 0.63 6.40 39.12
CA ARG A 187 0.07 5.61 37.98
C ARG A 187 0.03 6.43 36.70
N LEU A 188 -0.44 7.69 36.75
CA LEU A 188 -0.48 8.56 35.58
C LEU A 188 0.91 8.91 35.06
N ASN A 189 1.89 9.15 35.95
CA ASN A 189 3.27 9.36 35.52
C ASN A 189 3.85 8.15 34.79
N ASN A 190 3.58 6.93 35.29
CA ASN A 190 3.97 5.71 34.59
C ASN A 190 3.25 5.55 33.23
N ALA A 191 1.95 5.86 33.16
CA ALA A 191 1.20 5.83 31.91
C ALA A 191 1.77 6.81 30.87
N LEU A 192 2.15 8.02 31.28
CA LEU A 192 2.78 9.01 30.40
C LEU A 192 4.12 8.51 29.83
N GLN A 193 4.97 7.89 30.66
CA GLN A 193 6.23 7.30 30.17
C GLN A 193 5.98 6.20 29.13
N ASN A 194 4.97 5.35 29.33
CA ASN A 194 4.60 4.33 28.37
C ASN A 194 4.10 4.94 27.04
N LEU A 195 3.25 5.98 27.11
CA LEU A 195 2.73 6.68 25.93
C LEU A 195 3.85 7.37 25.14
N GLU A 196 4.90 7.87 25.80
CA GLU A 196 6.09 8.43 25.13
C GLU A 196 6.87 7.35 24.35
N GLN A 197 7.00 6.15 24.91
CA GLN A 197 7.64 5.03 24.21
C GLN A 197 6.79 4.53 23.03
N GLU A 198 5.47 4.45 23.21
CA GLU A 198 4.54 4.11 22.13
C GLU A 198 4.56 5.14 21.02
N GLN A 199 4.64 6.44 21.34
CA GLN A 199 4.78 7.51 20.36
C GLN A 199 6.00 7.30 19.47
N SER A 200 7.16 6.96 20.07
CA SER A 200 8.38 6.67 19.30
C SER A 200 8.19 5.49 18.35
N SER A 201 7.53 4.42 18.79
CA SER A 201 7.23 3.26 17.94
C SER A 201 6.30 3.62 16.77
N LYS A 202 5.25 4.41 17.02
CA LYS A 202 4.30 4.86 15.98
C LYS A 202 4.96 5.81 14.98
N GLN A 203 5.86 6.69 15.43
CA GLN A 203 6.67 7.55 14.57
C GLN A 203 7.60 6.72 13.66
N THR A 204 8.27 5.72 14.23
CA THR A 204 9.12 4.79 13.48
C THR A 204 8.34 4.09 12.35
N ARG A 205 7.11 3.63 12.65
CA ARG A 205 6.25 3.01 11.64
C ARG A 205 5.92 3.98 10.50
N LEU A 206 5.54 5.22 10.82
CA LEU A 206 5.22 6.23 9.81
C LEU A 206 6.47 6.61 8.98
N ASN A 207 7.62 6.82 9.63
CA ASN A 207 8.90 7.10 8.95
C ASN A 207 9.29 5.97 7.98
N THR A 208 9.08 4.71 8.36
CA THR A 208 9.35 3.56 7.48
C THR A 208 8.48 3.59 6.22
N LEU A 209 7.20 3.96 6.32
CA LEU A 209 6.32 4.10 5.17
C LEU A 209 6.75 5.24 4.23
N LEU A 210 7.37 6.29 4.79
CA LEU A 210 7.90 7.44 4.04
C LEU A 210 9.32 7.21 3.48
N ASN A 211 9.93 6.07 3.81
CA ASN A 211 11.35 5.79 3.53
C ASN A 211 12.30 6.82 4.14
N ARG A 212 11.99 7.30 5.35
CA ARG A 212 12.83 8.16 6.18
C ARG A 212 13.65 7.33 7.17
N ASP A 213 14.65 7.98 7.79
CA ASP A 213 15.31 7.39 8.96
C ASP A 213 14.27 7.11 10.06
N PRO A 214 14.23 5.90 10.68
CA PRO A 214 13.26 5.52 11.71
C PRO A 214 13.18 6.48 12.90
N GLU A 215 14.28 7.15 13.24
CA GLU A 215 14.40 8.08 14.39
C GLU A 215 14.09 9.54 14.00
N SER A 216 13.73 9.82 12.73
CA SER A 216 13.38 11.18 12.30
C SER A 216 12.20 11.71 13.09
N SER A 217 12.35 12.95 13.59
CA SER A 217 11.27 13.62 14.31
C SER A 217 10.11 13.97 13.37
N LEU A 218 8.90 13.77 13.85
CA LEU A 218 7.66 14.14 13.16
C LEU A 218 6.96 15.27 13.93
N GLY A 219 6.25 16.13 13.21
CA GLY A 219 5.39 17.14 13.80
C GLY A 219 4.16 16.54 14.50
N ILE A 220 3.35 17.40 15.11
CA ILE A 220 2.12 16.99 15.79
C ILE A 220 1.01 16.77 14.76
N PRO A 221 0.38 15.58 14.72
CA PRO A 221 -0.71 15.31 13.81
C PRO A 221 -1.97 16.09 14.23
N GLN A 222 -2.69 16.60 13.23
CA GLN A 222 -3.96 17.29 13.45
C GLN A 222 -5.07 16.62 12.68
N LEU A 223 -6.21 16.42 13.30
CA LEU A 223 -7.38 15.84 12.66
C LEU A 223 -8.53 16.83 12.65
N SER A 224 -9.02 17.12 11.44
CA SER A 224 -10.23 17.94 11.26
C SER A 224 -11.49 17.07 11.40
N GLU A 225 -12.51 17.62 12.07
CA GLU A 225 -13.80 16.95 12.21
C GLU A 225 -14.70 17.03 10.96
N GLU A 226 -14.27 17.73 9.91
CA GLU A 226 -15.15 18.26 8.85
C GLU A 226 -15.55 17.26 7.75
N ALA A 227 -15.02 16.07 7.72
CA ALA A 227 -15.40 15.09 6.69
C ALA A 227 -16.77 14.44 6.96
N SER A 228 -17.86 15.17 6.73
CA SER A 228 -19.17 14.52 6.71
C SER A 228 -19.33 13.71 5.42
N PHE A 229 -19.07 12.41 5.50
CA PHE A 229 -19.34 11.50 4.43
C PHE A 229 -20.82 11.07 4.43
N GLU A 230 -21.51 11.34 3.33
CA GLU A 230 -22.85 10.88 3.02
C GLU A 230 -22.85 10.41 1.57
N ALA A 231 -22.53 9.16 1.33
CA ALA A 231 -22.65 8.55 0.01
C ALA A 231 -23.75 7.50 -0.01
N ASP A 232 -24.46 7.42 -1.12
CA ASP A 232 -25.37 6.33 -1.40
C ASP A 232 -24.56 5.03 -1.69
N ILE A 233 -24.98 3.92 -1.08
CA ILE A 233 -24.32 2.62 -1.25
C ILE A 233 -24.28 2.21 -2.74
N HIS A 234 -25.33 2.52 -3.51
CA HIS A 234 -25.36 2.20 -4.93
C HIS A 234 -24.30 2.94 -5.76
N SER A 235 -24.01 4.20 -5.44
CA SER A 235 -22.95 4.96 -6.10
C SER A 235 -21.56 4.41 -5.76
N LEU A 236 -21.36 3.94 -4.54
CA LEU A 236 -20.13 3.29 -4.09
C LEU A 236 -19.91 1.95 -4.80
N ASP A 237 -20.93 1.11 -4.93
CA ASP A 237 -20.85 -0.17 -5.64
C ASP A 237 -20.45 0.03 -7.11
N GLN A 238 -21.06 1.02 -7.79
CA GLN A 238 -20.74 1.33 -9.17
C GLN A 238 -19.30 1.84 -9.33
N SER A 239 -18.86 2.75 -8.47
CA SER A 239 -17.50 3.25 -8.45
C SER A 239 -16.48 2.15 -8.17
N THR A 240 -16.79 1.22 -7.25
CA THR A 240 -15.96 0.06 -6.92
C THR A 240 -15.73 -0.81 -8.17
N VAL A 241 -16.78 -1.12 -8.93
CA VAL A 241 -16.65 -1.94 -10.15
C VAL A 241 -15.76 -1.26 -11.20
N MET A 242 -15.81 0.08 -11.28
CA MET A 242 -15.06 0.83 -12.31
C MET A 242 -13.60 1.10 -11.91
N ASN A 243 -13.32 1.33 -10.63
CA ASN A 243 -12.06 1.94 -10.20
C ASN A 243 -11.23 1.05 -9.29
N GLN A 244 -11.80 0.01 -8.64
CA GLN A 244 -11.05 -0.84 -7.73
C GLN A 244 -9.98 -1.65 -8.49
N PRO A 245 -8.68 -1.43 -8.20
CA PRO A 245 -7.61 -2.06 -8.98
C PRO A 245 -7.62 -3.59 -8.90
N GLU A 246 -8.00 -4.15 -7.75
CA GLU A 246 -8.10 -5.60 -7.56
C GLU A 246 -9.18 -6.22 -8.48
N LEU A 247 -10.35 -5.59 -8.65
CA LEU A 247 -11.37 -6.05 -9.59
C LEU A 247 -10.89 -5.92 -11.04
N LEU A 248 -10.16 -4.85 -11.37
CA LEU A 248 -9.57 -4.68 -12.69
C LEU A 248 -8.57 -5.80 -13.00
N ILE A 249 -7.75 -6.24 -12.04
CA ILE A 249 -6.82 -7.37 -12.21
C ILE A 249 -7.59 -8.63 -12.63
N PHE A 250 -8.68 -8.96 -11.92
CA PHE A 250 -9.50 -10.13 -12.27
C PHE A 250 -10.21 -9.98 -13.62
N SER A 251 -10.68 -8.78 -13.98
CA SER A 251 -11.27 -8.52 -15.29
C SER A 251 -10.25 -8.72 -16.43
N TYR A 252 -9.04 -8.24 -16.26
CA TYR A 252 -7.92 -8.48 -17.18
C TYR A 252 -7.54 -9.97 -17.23
N ALA A 253 -7.61 -10.70 -16.12
CA ALA A 253 -7.38 -12.15 -16.13
C ALA A 253 -8.37 -12.89 -17.03
N ILE A 254 -9.65 -12.49 -17.04
CA ILE A 254 -10.65 -13.01 -17.97
C ILE A 254 -10.25 -12.71 -19.43
N GLU A 255 -9.86 -11.47 -19.73
CA GLU A 255 -9.45 -11.07 -21.08
C GLU A 255 -8.20 -11.83 -21.55
N ARG A 256 -7.18 -11.95 -20.68
CA ARG A 256 -5.98 -12.76 -20.92
C ARG A 256 -6.35 -14.20 -21.27
N ASN A 257 -7.23 -14.83 -20.48
CA ASN A 257 -7.64 -16.22 -20.71
C ASN A 257 -8.50 -16.39 -21.96
N LYS A 258 -9.28 -15.38 -22.38
CA LYS A 258 -9.94 -15.37 -23.71
C LYS A 258 -8.91 -15.43 -24.84
N HIS A 259 -7.83 -14.63 -24.75
CA HIS A 259 -6.74 -14.67 -25.73
C HIS A 259 -5.94 -15.97 -25.66
N ALA A 260 -5.69 -16.53 -24.47
CA ALA A 260 -5.02 -17.81 -24.28
C ALA A 260 -5.84 -18.96 -24.91
N LYS A 261 -7.16 -18.98 -24.72
CA LYS A 261 -8.06 -19.93 -25.39
C LYS A 261 -8.00 -19.80 -26.91
N ALA A 262 -7.96 -18.57 -27.44
CA ALA A 262 -7.80 -18.34 -28.87
C ALA A 262 -6.44 -18.82 -29.40
N LEU A 263 -5.36 -18.63 -28.59
CA LEU A 263 -4.02 -19.12 -28.91
C LEU A 263 -3.97 -20.67 -28.91
N ALA A 264 -4.56 -21.32 -27.90
CA ALA A 264 -4.67 -22.77 -27.82
C ALA A 264 -5.41 -23.37 -29.01
N LYS A 265 -6.49 -22.73 -29.50
CA LYS A 265 -7.14 -23.13 -30.76
C LYS A 265 -6.23 -23.05 -31.98
N ARG A 266 -5.25 -22.12 -31.98
CA ARG A 266 -4.29 -22.00 -33.08
C ARG A 266 -3.14 -23.01 -32.99
N SER A 267 -3.02 -23.80 -31.94
CA SER A 267 -2.05 -24.89 -31.84
C SER A 267 -2.35 -26.05 -32.80
N PHE A 268 -3.59 -26.15 -33.30
CA PHE A 268 -3.96 -27.10 -34.34
C PHE A 268 -3.33 -26.79 -35.71
N PHE A 269 -2.80 -25.59 -35.92
CA PHE A 269 -2.22 -25.20 -37.21
C PHE A 269 -0.71 -25.37 -37.23
N PRO A 270 -0.13 -25.85 -38.37
CA PRO A 270 1.31 -26.10 -38.47
C PRO A 270 2.14 -24.81 -38.38
N GLY A 271 3.32 -24.92 -37.84
CA GLY A 271 4.38 -23.90 -37.97
C GLY A 271 5.24 -24.18 -39.19
N LEU A 272 5.88 -23.15 -39.72
CA LEU A 272 6.80 -23.22 -40.86
C LEU A 272 8.22 -22.95 -40.42
N MET A 273 9.17 -23.83 -40.78
CA MET A 273 10.61 -23.58 -40.69
C MET A 273 11.12 -23.32 -42.10
N ALA A 274 11.66 -22.13 -42.35
CA ALA A 274 12.34 -21.81 -43.60
C ALA A 274 13.85 -21.87 -43.38
N SER A 275 14.59 -22.61 -44.19
CA SER A 275 16.03 -22.74 -44.09
C SER A 275 16.68 -22.54 -45.46
N ILE A 276 17.73 -21.72 -45.47
CA ILE A 276 18.62 -21.55 -46.65
C ILE A 276 19.89 -22.27 -46.33
N VAL A 277 20.34 -23.16 -47.22
CA VAL A 277 21.55 -23.96 -47.08
C VAL A 277 22.51 -23.58 -48.20
N GLN A 278 23.66 -22.99 -47.88
CA GLN A 278 24.74 -22.71 -48.82
C GLN A 278 25.77 -23.84 -48.75
N ARG A 279 25.99 -24.54 -49.88
CA ARG A 279 26.99 -25.60 -50.04
C ARG A 279 28.33 -25.03 -50.48
N GLY A 280 29.39 -25.80 -50.24
CA GLY A 280 30.71 -25.51 -50.79
C GLY A 280 31.41 -24.31 -50.15
N ILE A 281 31.13 -23.98 -48.88
CA ILE A 281 31.61 -22.77 -48.20
C ILE A 281 33.15 -22.67 -48.07
N THR A 282 33.91 -23.73 -48.43
CA THR A 282 35.41 -23.78 -48.27
C THR A 282 36.09 -24.06 -49.60
N SER A 283 35.42 -24.03 -50.73
CA SER A 283 35.98 -24.34 -52.03
C SER A 283 36.57 -23.15 -52.79
N GLY A 284 36.51 -21.95 -52.20
CA GLY A 284 36.97 -20.72 -52.89
C GLY A 284 35.90 -20.11 -53.83
N THR A 285 34.98 -20.91 -54.27
CA THR A 285 33.74 -20.53 -55.02
C THR A 285 32.56 -21.04 -54.27
N LEU A 286 31.50 -20.21 -54.08
CA LEU A 286 30.25 -20.64 -53.46
C LEU A 286 29.56 -21.69 -54.37
N GLY A 287 29.25 -22.85 -53.78
CA GLY A 287 28.47 -23.89 -54.45
C GLY A 287 26.97 -23.54 -54.56
N PRO A 288 26.16 -24.48 -55.05
CA PRO A 288 24.71 -24.29 -55.10
C PRO A 288 24.11 -24.04 -53.72
N TRP A 289 23.00 -23.37 -53.70
CA TRP A 289 22.21 -23.17 -52.49
C TRP A 289 20.83 -23.90 -52.58
N ASP A 290 20.35 -24.35 -51.45
CA ASP A 290 19.07 -25.01 -51.31
C ASP A 290 18.12 -24.17 -50.44
N LEU A 291 16.83 -24.14 -50.80
CA LEU A 291 15.75 -23.65 -49.93
C LEU A 291 14.97 -24.83 -49.38
N MET A 292 14.93 -24.96 -48.05
CA MET A 292 14.16 -26.01 -47.39
C MET A 292 13.01 -25.39 -46.59
N LEU A 293 11.80 -25.86 -46.87
CA LEU A 293 10.60 -25.50 -46.14
C LEU A 293 10.06 -26.74 -45.41
N SER A 294 10.03 -26.66 -44.07
CA SER A 294 9.57 -27.75 -43.21
C SER A 294 8.32 -27.32 -42.43
N PHE A 295 7.30 -28.16 -42.40
CA PHE A 295 6.08 -27.88 -41.67
C PHE A 295 5.95 -28.83 -40.48
N SER A 296 5.70 -28.25 -39.29
CA SER A 296 5.42 -29.03 -38.10
C SER A 296 3.93 -29.37 -38.02
N ILE A 297 3.56 -30.60 -38.44
CA ILE A 297 2.17 -31.03 -38.49
C ILE A 297 1.75 -31.58 -37.11
N PRO A 298 0.69 -31.08 -36.49
CA PRO A 298 0.23 -31.54 -35.17
C PRO A 298 -0.55 -32.88 -35.29
N LEU A 299 0.19 -33.98 -35.44
CA LEU A 299 -0.41 -35.31 -35.62
C LEU A 299 -1.17 -35.82 -34.39
N TRP A 300 -0.76 -35.35 -33.19
CA TRP A 300 -1.34 -35.79 -31.91
C TRP A 300 -2.48 -34.88 -31.41
N PHE A 301 -3.27 -34.30 -32.35
CA PHE A 301 -4.30 -33.32 -32.03
C PHE A 301 -5.38 -33.87 -31.07
N TRP A 302 -5.67 -35.15 -31.06
CA TRP A 302 -6.66 -35.77 -30.16
C TRP A 302 -6.16 -35.94 -28.72
N THR A 303 -4.84 -35.98 -28.46
CA THR A 303 -4.23 -36.16 -27.16
C THR A 303 -3.58 -34.89 -26.64
N LYS A 304 -3.06 -34.01 -27.48
CA LYS A 304 -2.36 -32.78 -27.08
C LYS A 304 -3.25 -31.55 -27.27
N GLN A 305 -3.47 -31.13 -28.50
CA GLN A 305 -4.14 -29.83 -28.78
C GLN A 305 -5.59 -29.80 -28.27
N LYS A 306 -6.31 -30.91 -28.30
CA LYS A 306 -7.64 -31.03 -27.69
C LYS A 306 -7.62 -30.72 -26.19
N TYR A 307 -6.62 -31.20 -25.47
CA TYR A 307 -6.53 -30.97 -24.03
C TYR A 307 -5.96 -29.58 -23.68
N GLU A 308 -5.06 -29.04 -24.51
CA GLU A 308 -4.65 -27.63 -24.41
C GLU A 308 -5.87 -26.68 -24.49
N VAL A 309 -6.80 -26.94 -25.42
CA VAL A 309 -8.03 -26.13 -25.50
C VAL A 309 -8.97 -26.38 -24.34
N LYS A 310 -9.10 -27.63 -23.84
CA LYS A 310 -9.90 -27.92 -22.64
C LYS A 310 -9.35 -27.22 -21.39
N GLU A 311 -8.05 -27.24 -21.22
CA GLU A 311 -7.36 -26.52 -20.15
C GLU A 311 -7.63 -25.02 -20.25
N ALA A 312 -7.45 -24.42 -21.43
CA ALA A 312 -7.70 -22.99 -21.62
C ALA A 312 -9.18 -22.59 -21.40
N ILE A 313 -10.13 -23.49 -21.65
CA ILE A 313 -11.56 -23.29 -21.33
C ILE A 313 -11.77 -23.33 -19.82
N ALA A 314 -11.16 -24.28 -19.12
CA ALA A 314 -11.26 -24.40 -17.67
C ALA A 314 -10.65 -23.19 -16.96
N ASN A 315 -9.47 -22.73 -17.39
CA ASN A 315 -8.80 -21.54 -16.88
C ASN A 315 -9.61 -20.25 -17.12
N LEU A 316 -10.36 -20.17 -18.25
CA LEU A 316 -11.28 -19.06 -18.46
C LEU A 316 -12.46 -19.12 -17.48
N GLY A 317 -13.05 -20.29 -17.27
CA GLY A 317 -14.14 -20.47 -16.32
C GLY A 317 -13.71 -20.19 -14.86
N GLU A 318 -12.49 -20.58 -14.50
CA GLU A 318 -11.87 -20.24 -13.20
C GLU A 318 -11.74 -18.72 -13.04
N ALA A 319 -11.23 -18.00 -14.05
CA ALA A 319 -11.07 -16.55 -13.99
C ALA A 319 -12.42 -15.81 -13.88
N GLU A 320 -13.47 -16.29 -14.57
CA GLU A 320 -14.83 -15.75 -14.47
C GLU A 320 -15.43 -15.98 -13.06
N ALA A 321 -15.24 -17.15 -12.48
CA ALA A 321 -15.69 -17.47 -11.14
C ALA A 321 -14.92 -16.65 -10.08
N ALA A 322 -13.61 -16.47 -10.25
CA ALA A 322 -12.76 -15.68 -9.38
C ALA A 322 -13.14 -14.18 -9.39
N TYR A 323 -13.46 -13.63 -10.56
CA TYR A 323 -13.97 -12.27 -10.70
C TYR A 323 -15.29 -12.07 -9.93
N ASN A 324 -16.26 -12.98 -10.11
CA ASN A 324 -17.53 -12.90 -9.40
C ASN A 324 -17.35 -13.03 -7.88
N ALA A 325 -16.46 -13.90 -7.42
CA ALA A 325 -16.15 -14.05 -6.01
C ALA A 325 -15.51 -12.77 -5.42
N MET A 326 -14.59 -12.15 -6.16
CA MET A 326 -13.96 -10.88 -5.75
C MET A 326 -14.97 -9.74 -5.73
N GLN A 327 -15.85 -9.65 -6.73
CA GLN A 327 -16.90 -8.63 -6.77
C GLN A 327 -17.85 -8.73 -5.57
N ASN A 328 -18.31 -9.93 -5.24
CA ASN A 328 -19.17 -10.14 -4.08
C ASN A 328 -18.47 -9.74 -2.77
N ARG A 329 -17.17 -10.05 -2.64
CA ARG A 329 -16.37 -9.68 -1.48
C ARG A 329 -16.20 -8.16 -1.39
N ALA A 330 -15.89 -7.49 -2.51
CA ALA A 330 -15.72 -6.05 -2.57
C ALA A 330 -16.99 -5.31 -2.14
N PHE A 331 -18.17 -5.73 -2.64
CA PHE A 331 -19.45 -5.13 -2.24
C PHE A 331 -19.77 -5.35 -0.76
N ALA A 332 -19.50 -6.54 -0.23
CA ALA A 332 -19.69 -6.82 1.18
C ALA A 332 -18.81 -5.92 2.07
N GLU A 333 -17.55 -5.74 1.68
CA GLU A 333 -16.57 -4.92 2.41
C GLU A 333 -16.91 -3.43 2.36
N VAL A 334 -17.27 -2.91 1.18
CA VAL A 334 -17.74 -1.52 1.01
C VAL A 334 -18.95 -1.24 1.89
N LYS A 335 -19.92 -2.15 1.92
CA LYS A 335 -21.11 -2.01 2.77
C LYS A 335 -20.77 -2.04 4.27
N ASP A 336 -19.89 -2.95 4.69
CA ASP A 336 -19.44 -3.06 6.08
C ASP A 336 -18.73 -1.79 6.53
N LEU A 337 -17.79 -1.28 5.73
CA LEU A 337 -17.05 -0.04 6.01
C LEU A 337 -17.98 1.18 6.07
N ALA A 338 -18.95 1.29 5.16
CA ALA A 338 -19.93 2.38 5.18
C ALA A 338 -20.80 2.35 6.46
N VAL A 339 -21.20 1.16 6.91
CA VAL A 339 -21.94 0.99 8.16
C VAL A 339 -21.07 1.35 9.36
N LYS A 340 -19.81 0.89 9.42
CA LYS A 340 -18.86 1.21 10.49
C LYS A 340 -18.59 2.72 10.57
N ALA A 341 -18.38 3.37 9.44
CA ALA A 341 -18.23 4.83 9.39
C ALA A 341 -19.47 5.56 9.93
N LYS A 342 -20.67 5.11 9.58
CA LYS A 342 -21.92 5.68 10.11
C LYS A 342 -22.06 5.49 11.63
N ILE A 343 -21.71 4.32 12.14
CA ILE A 343 -21.72 4.04 13.59
C ILE A 343 -20.73 4.96 14.31
N ALA A 344 -19.52 5.09 13.82
CA ALA A 344 -18.49 5.97 14.39
C ALA A 344 -18.94 7.44 14.37
N LYS A 345 -19.56 7.93 13.29
CA LYS A 345 -20.13 9.28 13.20
C LYS A 345 -21.21 9.52 14.27
N ASN A 346 -22.08 8.54 14.51
CA ASN A 346 -23.12 8.65 15.55
C ASN A 346 -22.50 8.69 16.96
N LYS A 347 -21.45 7.87 17.23
CA LYS A 347 -20.71 7.91 18.50
C LYS A 347 -20.06 9.28 18.71
N ILE A 348 -19.39 9.86 17.71
CA ILE A 348 -18.81 11.21 17.76
C ILE A 348 -19.85 12.25 18.19
N SER A 349 -21.03 12.23 17.53
CA SER A 349 -22.12 13.16 17.87
C SER A 349 -22.63 12.97 19.30
N LEU A 350 -22.81 11.74 19.76
CA LEU A 350 -23.24 11.43 21.13
C LEU A 350 -22.24 11.92 22.17
N TYR A 351 -20.97 11.61 22.01
CA TYR A 351 -19.93 12.02 22.97
C TYR A 351 -19.78 13.54 23.01
N LYS A 352 -19.63 14.19 21.83
CA LYS A 352 -19.36 15.63 21.75
C LYS A 352 -20.54 16.48 22.26
N LYS A 353 -21.78 16.14 21.83
CA LYS A 353 -22.95 16.99 22.11
C LYS A 353 -23.61 16.72 23.45
N ASN A 354 -23.49 15.50 23.98
CA ASN A 354 -24.25 15.08 25.15
C ASN A 354 -23.33 14.70 26.32
N LEU A 355 -22.49 13.69 26.17
CA LEU A 355 -21.84 13.07 27.33
C LEU A 355 -20.70 13.92 27.89
N ILE A 356 -19.82 14.48 27.05
CA ILE A 356 -18.70 15.31 27.50
C ILE A 356 -19.20 16.54 28.29
N PRO A 357 -20.15 17.37 27.78
CA PRO A 357 -20.65 18.53 28.52
C PRO A 357 -21.31 18.16 29.88
N MET A 358 -22.02 17.02 29.94
CA MET A 358 -22.62 16.54 31.19
C MET A 358 -21.55 16.18 32.24
N LEU A 359 -20.47 15.52 31.81
CA LEU A 359 -19.39 15.10 32.69
C LEU A 359 -18.52 16.28 33.12
N GLU A 360 -18.30 17.26 32.25
CA GLU A 360 -17.59 18.49 32.61
C GLU A 360 -18.33 19.26 33.72
N ASN A 361 -19.65 19.35 33.61
CA ASN A 361 -20.49 19.93 34.69
C ASN A 361 -20.40 19.09 35.98
N SER A 362 -20.40 17.75 35.88
CA SER A 362 -20.30 16.85 37.04
C SER A 362 -18.94 17.04 37.74
N ILE A 363 -17.83 17.14 37.00
CA ILE A 363 -16.49 17.40 37.57
C ILE A 363 -16.47 18.77 38.26
N ALA A 364 -17.00 19.81 37.63
CA ALA A 364 -17.03 21.15 38.25
C ALA A 364 -17.76 21.12 39.59
N ALA A 365 -18.92 20.43 39.66
CA ALA A 365 -19.66 20.26 40.89
C ALA A 365 -18.89 19.44 41.95
N SER A 366 -18.29 18.31 41.58
CA SER A 366 -17.52 17.46 42.50
C SER A 366 -16.27 18.16 43.02
N THR A 367 -15.58 18.92 42.16
CA THR A 367 -14.41 19.72 42.55
C THR A 367 -14.79 20.81 43.57
N ALA A 368 -15.89 21.54 43.34
CA ALA A 368 -16.39 22.55 44.26
C ALA A 368 -16.78 21.94 45.64
N ALA A 369 -17.44 20.78 45.61
CA ALA A 369 -17.85 20.05 46.82
C ALA A 369 -16.59 19.60 47.63
N PHE A 370 -15.60 19.00 46.94
CA PHE A 370 -14.34 18.56 47.56
C PHE A 370 -13.57 19.74 48.16
N SER A 371 -13.42 20.84 47.41
CA SER A 371 -12.69 22.04 47.86
C SER A 371 -13.33 22.72 49.07
N SER A 372 -14.67 22.59 49.22
CA SER A 372 -15.40 23.13 50.39
C SER A 372 -15.46 22.18 51.61
N GLY A 373 -14.79 21.02 51.52
CA GLY A 373 -14.75 20.00 52.57
C GLY A 373 -16.09 19.23 52.74
N LYS A 374 -17.00 19.36 51.76
CA LYS A 374 -18.32 18.69 51.80
C LYS A 374 -18.39 17.48 50.86
N GLY A 375 -17.39 17.24 50.03
CA GLY A 375 -17.35 16.17 49.05
C GLY A 375 -16.27 15.12 49.37
N ASP A 376 -16.50 13.90 48.90
CA ASP A 376 -15.56 12.78 48.98
C ASP A 376 -14.59 12.82 47.80
N PHE A 377 -13.31 12.57 48.06
CA PHE A 377 -12.27 12.43 47.02
C PHE A 377 -12.61 11.34 46.00
N MET A 378 -13.18 10.20 46.46
CA MET A 378 -13.54 9.11 45.55
C MET A 378 -14.59 9.52 44.50
N MET A 379 -15.54 10.38 44.89
CA MET A 379 -16.56 10.91 43.95
C MET A 379 -15.90 11.84 42.92
N LEU A 380 -14.94 12.66 43.30
CA LEU A 380 -14.18 13.51 42.38
C LEU A 380 -13.34 12.65 41.42
N LEU A 381 -12.62 11.65 41.95
CA LEU A 381 -11.81 10.74 41.16
C LEU A 381 -12.65 9.94 40.13
N ASP A 382 -13.80 9.43 40.55
CA ASP A 382 -14.70 8.69 39.63
C ASP A 382 -15.24 9.60 38.52
N SER A 383 -15.64 10.83 38.85
CA SER A 383 -16.09 11.82 37.86
C SER A 383 -14.97 12.16 36.87
N GLN A 384 -13.72 12.31 37.38
CA GLN A 384 -12.54 12.56 36.54
C GLN A 384 -12.25 11.38 35.59
N ARG A 385 -12.26 10.15 36.12
CA ARG A 385 -12.06 8.94 35.30
C ARG A 385 -13.11 8.82 34.22
N MET A 386 -14.39 9.04 34.54
CA MET A 386 -15.48 9.00 33.58
C MET A 386 -15.31 10.04 32.46
N LEU A 387 -14.86 11.27 32.80
CA LEU A 387 -14.63 12.30 31.79
C LEU A 387 -13.47 11.91 30.85
N VAL A 388 -12.33 11.47 31.42
CA VAL A 388 -11.17 11.04 30.63
C VAL A 388 -11.54 9.87 29.72
N GLU A 389 -12.19 8.84 30.23
CA GLU A 389 -12.65 7.70 29.46
C GLU A 389 -13.63 8.12 28.33
N THR A 390 -14.54 9.04 28.62
CA THR A 390 -15.48 9.55 27.62
C THR A 390 -14.78 10.39 26.54
N LYS A 391 -13.80 11.24 26.90
CA LYS A 391 -12.97 11.98 25.93
C LYS A 391 -12.11 11.01 25.10
N MET A 392 -11.54 9.97 25.72
CA MET A 392 -10.84 8.90 25.01
C MET A 392 -11.72 8.21 23.97
N ASN A 393 -12.90 7.78 24.38
CA ASN A 393 -13.89 7.14 23.50
C ASN A 393 -14.34 8.07 22.35
N TYR A 394 -14.40 9.39 22.59
CA TYR A 394 -14.68 10.38 21.55
C TYR A 394 -13.56 10.43 20.51
N TYR A 395 -12.28 10.54 20.93
CA TYR A 395 -11.15 10.55 20.00
C TYR A 395 -10.97 9.22 19.29
N GLN A 396 -11.21 8.11 19.98
CA GLN A 396 -11.22 6.78 19.36
C GLN A 396 -12.31 6.68 18.27
N ALA A 397 -13.52 7.17 18.53
CA ALA A 397 -14.59 7.17 17.52
C ALA A 397 -14.23 8.08 16.32
N LEU A 398 -13.53 9.20 16.56
CA LEU A 398 -13.05 10.09 15.50
C LEU A 398 -11.98 9.42 14.63
N VAL A 399 -11.05 8.71 15.25
CA VAL A 399 -10.02 7.93 14.56
C VAL A 399 -10.65 6.76 13.80
N GLU A 400 -11.55 5.97 14.42
CA GLU A 400 -12.29 4.89 13.77
C GLU A 400 -13.07 5.39 12.53
N TYR A 401 -13.70 6.55 12.62
CA TYR A 401 -14.40 7.16 11.49
C TYR A 401 -13.47 7.43 10.30
N ASN A 402 -12.34 8.08 10.57
CA ASN A 402 -11.39 8.44 9.52
C ASN A 402 -10.65 7.21 8.94
N MET A 403 -10.33 6.21 9.76
CA MET A 403 -9.77 4.93 9.30
C MET A 403 -10.77 4.20 8.38
N ASN A 404 -12.04 4.10 8.78
CA ASN A 404 -13.06 3.48 7.94
C ASN A 404 -13.26 4.22 6.62
N LEU A 405 -13.14 5.57 6.60
CA LEU A 405 -13.16 6.33 5.35
C LEU A 405 -11.93 6.07 4.49
N ALA A 406 -10.74 5.98 5.08
CA ALA A 406 -9.51 5.64 4.35
C ALA A 406 -9.58 4.23 3.75
N ASP A 407 -10.10 3.26 4.50
CA ASP A 407 -10.33 1.89 4.02
C ASP A 407 -11.37 1.87 2.89
N LEU A 408 -12.43 2.67 3.01
CA LEU A 408 -13.46 2.80 1.98
C LEU A 408 -12.89 3.41 0.68
N GLU A 409 -12.06 4.44 0.77
CA GLU A 409 -11.36 5.02 -0.39
C GLU A 409 -10.47 4.00 -1.10
N ARG A 410 -9.75 3.18 -0.33
CA ARG A 410 -8.96 2.08 -0.88
C ARG A 410 -9.84 1.07 -1.61
N GLN A 411 -10.98 0.67 -1.02
CA GLN A 411 -11.90 -0.31 -1.61
C GLN A 411 -12.63 0.23 -2.85
N VAL A 412 -12.98 1.51 -2.87
CA VAL A 412 -13.61 2.15 -4.04
C VAL A 412 -12.59 2.46 -5.15
N GLY A 413 -11.29 2.46 -4.82
CA GLY A 413 -10.20 2.70 -5.79
C GLY A 413 -9.86 4.17 -6.03
N GLY A 414 -10.35 5.11 -5.18
CA GLY A 414 -10.11 6.53 -5.32
C GLY A 414 -10.67 7.38 -4.18
N ASN A 415 -10.55 8.69 -4.30
CA ASN A 415 -11.02 9.63 -3.29
C ASN A 415 -12.57 9.70 -3.28
N LEU A 416 -13.17 9.57 -2.10
CA LEU A 416 -14.64 9.61 -1.91
C LEU A 416 -15.26 10.96 -2.30
N SER A 417 -14.49 12.05 -2.29
CA SER A 417 -14.97 13.37 -2.75
C SER A 417 -15.22 13.42 -4.26
N GLU A 418 -14.52 12.60 -5.05
CA GLU A 418 -14.68 12.52 -6.51
C GLU A 418 -15.93 11.72 -6.89
N VAL A 419 -16.26 10.67 -6.13
CA VAL A 419 -17.47 9.85 -6.33
C VAL A 419 -18.76 10.68 -6.21
N LYS A 420 -18.72 11.76 -5.43
CA LYS A 420 -19.87 12.65 -5.20
C LYS A 420 -20.19 13.57 -6.41
N ASN A 421 -19.24 13.78 -7.31
CA ASN A 421 -19.33 14.73 -8.44
C ASN A 421 -19.77 14.10 -9.77
N GLU A 422 -19.92 12.78 -9.85
CA GLU A 422 -20.33 12.07 -11.09
C GLU A 422 -21.87 11.91 -11.23
N LYS A 423 -22.62 12.80 -10.61
CA LYS A 423 -24.10 12.85 -10.79
C LYS A 423 -24.54 13.86 -11.81
#